data_be2abb97f816b8f7acd084c6ad43b0e5
#
_entry.id   be2abb97f816b8f7acd084c6ad43b0e5
#
_cell.length_a   1.000
_cell.length_b   1.000
_cell.length_c   1.000
_cell.angle_alpha   90.00
_cell.angle_beta   90.00
_cell.angle_gamma   90.00
#
_symmetry.space_group_name_H-M   'P 1'
#
loop_
_entity.id
_entity.type
_entity.pdbx_description
1 polymer ?
#
loop_
_entity_poly.entity_id
_entity_poly.type
_entity_poly.pdbx_seq_one_letter_code
_entity_poly.pdbx_strand_id
1 'polypeptide(L)'
;FNDEVVTTLAATWERVEKNADVRVVVIKGAGPSFSGGGDLDYMRRAGGASREQNLAGTKAMAKMLQSLRDLPQATLALVHGNCMAGATGVVAAADIAVATESAHFAFSEVRRGLTPATISPHVVAAVGARNARRYFLTGERFDALEAKRMELIHEIVADEAALAARGKEIAAMLLQGAPGAIAGIKKLI
;
A
#
# COMPACT_ATOMS: atom_id res chain seq x y z
N PHE A 1 -6.35 8.12 5.32
CA PHE A 1 -7.31 7.04 5.02
C PHE A 1 -8.58 7.21 5.83
N ASN A 2 -9.73 7.23 5.13
CA ASN A 2 -11.08 7.25 5.69
C ASN A 2 -11.98 6.33 4.84
N ASP A 3 -13.27 6.25 5.15
CA ASP A 3 -14.23 5.41 4.42
C ASP A 3 -14.33 5.76 2.93
N GLU A 4 -14.29 7.04 2.61
CA GLU A 4 -14.36 7.53 1.23
C GLU A 4 -13.16 7.04 0.40
N VAL A 5 -11.95 7.14 0.94
CA VAL A 5 -10.73 6.64 0.26
C VAL A 5 -10.81 5.13 0.07
N VAL A 6 -11.22 4.38 1.10
CA VAL A 6 -11.36 2.92 1.02
C VAL A 6 -12.38 2.51 -0.05
N THR A 7 -13.54 3.17 -0.05
CA THR A 7 -14.61 2.90 -1.02
C THR A 7 -14.21 3.26 -2.44
N THR A 8 -13.56 4.43 -2.61
CA THR A 8 -13.09 4.90 -3.92
C THR A 8 -12.02 3.98 -4.50
N LEU A 9 -11.06 3.54 -3.68
CA LEU A 9 -10.04 2.60 -4.12
C LEU A 9 -10.65 1.24 -4.47
N ALA A 10 -11.55 0.71 -3.64
CA ALA A 10 -12.23 -0.56 -3.93
C ALA A 10 -12.99 -0.51 -5.27
N ALA A 11 -13.79 0.54 -5.50
CA ALA A 11 -14.49 0.74 -6.76
C ALA A 11 -13.53 0.94 -7.96
N THR A 12 -12.39 1.56 -7.72
CA THR A 12 -11.35 1.73 -8.75
C THR A 12 -10.74 0.39 -9.13
N TRP A 13 -10.43 -0.46 -8.15
CA TRP A 13 -9.89 -1.81 -8.42
C TRP A 13 -10.89 -2.66 -9.22
N GLU A 14 -12.16 -2.66 -8.85
CA GLU A 14 -13.21 -3.38 -9.60
C GLU A 14 -13.35 -2.90 -11.05
N ARG A 15 -13.21 -1.60 -11.28
CA ARG A 15 -13.25 -1.02 -12.64
C ARG A 15 -12.00 -1.38 -13.44
N VAL A 16 -10.83 -1.32 -12.81
CA VAL A 16 -9.55 -1.66 -13.43
C VAL A 16 -9.50 -3.15 -13.79
N GLU A 17 -9.91 -4.03 -12.88
CA GLU A 17 -9.95 -5.47 -13.10
C GLU A 17 -10.72 -5.85 -14.37
N LYS A 18 -11.84 -5.16 -14.62
CA LYS A 18 -12.73 -5.41 -15.78
C LYS A 18 -12.28 -4.72 -17.05
N ASN A 19 -11.27 -3.85 -17.01
CA ASN A 19 -10.81 -3.08 -18.15
C ASN A 19 -9.55 -3.70 -18.78
N ALA A 20 -9.72 -4.42 -19.88
CA ALA A 20 -8.63 -5.08 -20.60
C ALA A 20 -7.60 -4.10 -21.23
N ASP A 21 -7.97 -2.82 -21.41
CA ASP A 21 -7.06 -1.79 -21.93
C ASP A 21 -6.07 -1.31 -20.87
N VAL A 22 -6.39 -1.49 -19.58
CA VAL A 22 -5.47 -1.19 -18.47
C VAL A 22 -4.50 -2.34 -18.30
N ARG A 23 -3.23 -2.07 -18.45
CA ARG A 23 -2.13 -3.05 -18.36
C ARG A 23 -1.31 -2.93 -17.08
N VAL A 24 -1.16 -1.71 -16.57
CA VAL A 24 -0.36 -1.39 -15.39
C VAL A 24 -1.11 -0.36 -14.55
N VAL A 25 -1.11 -0.56 -13.23
CA VAL A 25 -1.70 0.37 -12.27
C VAL A 25 -0.57 1.05 -11.50
N VAL A 26 -0.51 2.38 -11.59
CA VAL A 26 0.46 3.17 -10.82
C VAL A 26 -0.25 3.90 -9.68
N ILE A 27 0.19 3.67 -8.45
CA ILE A 27 -0.38 4.25 -7.24
C ILE A 27 0.60 5.28 -6.68
N LYS A 28 0.15 6.53 -6.51
CA LYS A 28 0.95 7.62 -5.95
C LYS A 28 0.10 8.57 -5.12
N GLY A 29 0.72 9.29 -4.19
CA GLY A 29 0.09 10.41 -3.49
C GLY A 29 0.03 11.67 -4.35
N ALA A 30 -0.99 12.50 -4.19
CA ALA A 30 -1.14 13.76 -4.92
C ALA A 30 -0.55 14.98 -4.17
N GLY A 31 -0.34 14.88 -2.86
CA GLY A 31 0.17 15.95 -2.00
C GLY A 31 1.65 15.79 -1.63
N PRO A 32 2.11 16.39 -0.53
CA PRO A 32 3.51 16.33 -0.08
C PRO A 32 3.91 14.98 0.51
N SER A 33 3.02 14.02 0.53
CA SER A 33 3.23 12.68 1.07
C SER A 33 2.40 11.66 0.31
N PHE A 34 2.84 10.43 0.29
CA PHE A 34 2.05 9.31 -0.21
C PHE A 34 0.75 9.18 0.61
N SER A 35 0.87 9.18 1.95
CA SER A 35 -0.27 9.30 2.85
C SER A 35 0.18 9.54 4.30
N GLY A 36 -0.48 10.44 5.00
CA GLY A 36 -0.29 10.68 6.45
C GLY A 36 -0.90 9.60 7.36
N GLY A 37 -1.55 8.60 6.79
CA GLY A 37 -2.23 7.53 7.56
C GLY A 37 -3.72 7.77 7.77
N GLY A 38 -4.27 7.26 8.86
CA GLY A 38 -5.70 7.38 9.18
C GLY A 38 -6.15 8.81 9.42
N ASP A 39 -7.28 9.17 8.83
CA ASP A 39 -7.97 10.45 9.07
C ASP A 39 -8.41 10.54 10.53
N LEU A 40 -8.05 11.65 11.20
CA LEU A 40 -8.31 11.82 12.64
C LEU A 40 -9.79 11.89 12.98
N ASP A 41 -10.59 12.53 12.13
CA ASP A 41 -12.03 12.65 12.36
C ASP A 41 -12.74 11.32 12.11
N TYR A 42 -12.28 10.56 11.10
CA TYR A 42 -12.71 9.19 10.91
C TYR A 42 -12.41 8.33 12.15
N MET A 43 -11.20 8.41 12.68
CA MET A 43 -10.80 7.64 13.87
C MET A 43 -11.61 8.02 15.12
N ARG A 44 -11.92 9.31 15.31
CA ARG A 44 -12.81 9.74 16.41
C ARG A 44 -14.22 9.17 16.28
N ARG A 45 -14.78 9.19 15.07
CA ARG A 45 -16.11 8.59 14.80
C ARG A 45 -16.09 7.09 15.04
N ALA A 46 -15.06 6.39 14.57
CA ALA A 46 -14.90 4.96 14.79
C ALA A 46 -14.80 4.59 16.29
N GLY A 47 -14.17 5.45 17.10
CA GLY A 47 -14.11 5.27 18.56
C GLY A 47 -15.47 5.31 19.26
N GLY A 48 -16.47 6.01 18.69
CA GLY A 48 -17.86 6.06 19.18
C GLY A 48 -18.82 5.11 18.45
N ALA A 49 -18.35 4.39 17.45
CA ALA A 49 -19.18 3.51 16.63
C ALA A 49 -19.41 2.14 17.30
N SER A 50 -20.49 1.45 16.88
CA SER A 50 -20.73 0.08 17.35
C SER A 50 -19.65 -0.89 16.86
N ARG A 51 -19.52 -2.02 17.57
CA ARG A 51 -18.64 -3.12 17.15
C ARG A 51 -18.94 -3.59 15.72
N GLU A 52 -20.21 -3.59 15.37
CA GLU A 52 -20.69 -4.04 14.06
C GLU A 52 -20.26 -3.08 12.94
N GLN A 53 -20.39 -1.78 13.16
CA GLN A 53 -19.92 -0.73 12.25
C GLN A 53 -18.39 -0.76 12.08
N ASN A 54 -17.66 -0.89 13.19
CA ASN A 54 -16.20 -1.02 13.15
C ASN A 54 -15.73 -2.27 12.41
N LEU A 55 -16.42 -3.39 12.59
CA LEU A 55 -16.13 -4.63 11.87
C LEU A 55 -16.41 -4.49 10.37
N ALA A 56 -17.49 -3.81 9.99
CA ALA A 56 -17.81 -3.56 8.59
C ALA A 56 -16.72 -2.70 7.90
N GLY A 57 -16.28 -1.61 8.53
CA GLY A 57 -15.20 -0.76 8.03
C GLY A 57 -13.87 -1.52 7.90
N THR A 58 -13.53 -2.32 8.92
CA THR A 58 -12.32 -3.18 8.91
C THR A 58 -12.36 -4.19 7.76
N LYS A 59 -13.49 -4.85 7.54
CA LYS A 59 -13.69 -5.79 6.43
C LYS A 59 -13.58 -5.09 5.06
N ALA A 60 -14.15 -3.89 4.92
CA ALA A 60 -14.08 -3.12 3.69
C ALA A 60 -12.61 -2.79 3.34
N MET A 61 -11.82 -2.33 4.32
CA MET A 61 -10.40 -2.06 4.13
C MET A 61 -9.61 -3.33 3.79
N ALA A 62 -9.84 -4.44 4.49
CA ALA A 62 -9.17 -5.71 4.20
C ALA A 62 -9.50 -6.20 2.78
N LYS A 63 -10.79 -6.10 2.36
CA LYS A 63 -11.21 -6.46 1.00
C LYS A 63 -10.56 -5.56 -0.05
N MET A 64 -10.48 -4.25 0.19
CA MET A 64 -9.83 -3.30 -0.71
C MET A 64 -8.35 -3.66 -0.95
N LEU A 65 -7.60 -3.98 0.11
CA LEU A 65 -6.20 -4.40 0.01
C LEU A 65 -6.05 -5.76 -0.71
N GLN A 66 -6.92 -6.71 -0.40
CA GLN A 66 -6.93 -8.00 -1.08
C GLN A 66 -7.24 -7.84 -2.58
N SER A 67 -8.23 -7.01 -2.93
CA SER A 67 -8.57 -6.72 -4.33
C SER A 67 -7.40 -6.07 -5.09
N LEU A 68 -6.61 -5.20 -4.44
CA LEU A 68 -5.40 -4.64 -5.03
C LEU A 68 -4.36 -5.74 -5.33
N ARG A 69 -4.09 -6.62 -4.36
CA ARG A 69 -3.15 -7.73 -4.53
C ARG A 69 -3.58 -8.69 -5.65
N ASP A 70 -4.88 -8.97 -5.72
CA ASP A 70 -5.45 -9.95 -6.65
C ASP A 70 -5.70 -9.39 -8.07
N LEU A 71 -5.47 -8.08 -8.30
CA LEU A 71 -5.60 -7.50 -9.66
C LEU A 71 -4.79 -8.31 -10.68
N PRO A 72 -5.36 -8.66 -11.84
CA PRO A 72 -4.60 -9.33 -12.89
C PRO A 72 -3.53 -8.43 -13.53
N GLN A 73 -3.71 -7.11 -13.44
CA GLN A 73 -2.74 -6.11 -13.88
C GLN A 73 -1.58 -6.00 -12.90
N ALA A 74 -0.38 -5.69 -13.40
CA ALA A 74 0.75 -5.34 -12.55
C ALA A 74 0.49 -4.02 -11.81
N THR A 75 0.89 -3.95 -10.54
CA THR A 75 0.69 -2.79 -9.68
C THR A 75 2.03 -2.22 -9.21
N LEU A 76 2.18 -0.89 -9.28
CA LEU A 76 3.40 -0.16 -8.94
C LEU A 76 3.07 0.97 -7.97
N ALA A 77 3.63 0.93 -6.76
CA ALA A 77 3.55 2.00 -5.78
C ALA A 77 4.76 2.94 -5.90
N LEU A 78 4.50 4.24 -6.04
CA LEU A 78 5.50 5.31 -6.08
C LEU A 78 5.38 6.15 -4.81
N VAL A 79 6.30 5.97 -3.88
CA VAL A 79 6.21 6.50 -2.52
C VAL A 79 7.12 7.70 -2.34
N HIS A 80 6.57 8.83 -1.86
CA HIS A 80 7.32 10.02 -1.45
C HIS A 80 6.80 10.54 -0.12
N GLY A 81 7.61 11.28 0.60
CA GLY A 81 7.25 11.84 1.89
C GLY A 81 6.80 10.78 2.90
N ASN A 82 5.71 11.00 3.60
CA ASN A 82 5.22 10.05 4.60
C ASN A 82 4.32 8.96 3.98
N CYS A 83 4.51 7.73 4.45
CA CYS A 83 3.64 6.59 4.17
C CYS A 83 3.31 5.89 5.50
N MET A 84 2.15 6.17 6.07
CA MET A 84 1.83 5.81 7.46
C MET A 84 0.63 4.86 7.56
N ALA A 85 0.68 3.95 8.52
CA ALA A 85 -0.41 3.04 8.90
C ALA A 85 -1.01 2.29 7.69
N GLY A 86 -2.32 2.39 7.46
CA GLY A 86 -3.01 1.70 6.36
C GLY A 86 -2.40 1.90 4.96
N ALA A 87 -1.72 3.03 4.72
CA ALA A 87 -1.04 3.27 3.45
C ALA A 87 0.17 2.35 3.23
N THR A 88 0.85 1.94 4.30
CA THR A 88 1.92 0.93 4.20
C THR A 88 1.37 -0.42 3.75
N GLY A 89 0.11 -0.72 4.10
CA GLY A 89 -0.60 -1.89 3.58
C GLY A 89 -0.83 -1.85 2.08
N VAL A 90 -1.12 -0.66 1.52
CA VAL A 90 -1.22 -0.49 0.05
C VAL A 90 0.12 -0.73 -0.63
N VAL A 91 1.22 -0.21 -0.05
CA VAL A 91 2.57 -0.44 -0.56
C VAL A 91 2.94 -1.93 -0.51
N ALA A 92 2.65 -2.60 0.62
CA ALA A 92 2.92 -4.03 0.79
C ALA A 92 2.05 -4.95 -0.08
N ALA A 93 0.85 -4.48 -0.48
CA ALA A 93 -0.05 -5.22 -1.37
C ALA A 93 0.25 -5.00 -2.86
N ALA A 94 1.03 -3.97 -3.21
CA ALA A 94 1.46 -3.72 -4.58
C ALA A 94 2.58 -4.69 -5.00
N ASP A 95 2.63 -5.03 -6.29
CA ASP A 95 3.65 -5.95 -6.81
C ASP A 95 5.05 -5.34 -6.78
N ILE A 96 5.16 -4.04 -7.07
CA ILE A 96 6.43 -3.31 -7.08
C ILE A 96 6.26 -2.01 -6.30
N ALA A 97 7.27 -1.65 -5.52
CA ALA A 97 7.29 -0.38 -4.79
C ALA A 97 8.66 0.31 -4.94
N VAL A 98 8.63 1.60 -5.25
CA VAL A 98 9.79 2.48 -5.33
C VAL A 98 9.56 3.68 -4.44
N ALA A 99 10.57 4.14 -3.71
CA ALA A 99 10.44 5.30 -2.83
C ALA A 99 11.55 6.32 -3.07
N THR A 100 11.28 7.58 -2.72
CA THR A 100 12.33 8.60 -2.60
C THR A 100 13.20 8.36 -1.36
N GLU A 101 14.44 8.82 -1.38
CA GLU A 101 15.33 8.79 -0.21
C GLU A 101 14.71 9.48 1.03
N SER A 102 13.93 10.54 0.80
CA SER A 102 13.23 11.29 1.84
C SER A 102 11.96 10.62 2.37
N ALA A 103 11.57 9.46 1.84
CA ALA A 103 10.37 8.77 2.29
C ALA A 103 10.52 8.18 3.69
N HIS A 104 9.45 8.29 4.47
CA HIS A 104 9.38 7.72 5.82
C HIS A 104 8.13 6.87 6.00
N PHE A 105 8.27 5.80 6.74
CA PHE A 105 7.23 4.80 6.96
C PHE A 105 6.97 4.59 8.45
N ALA A 106 5.77 4.17 8.81
CA ALA A 106 5.48 3.65 10.15
C ALA A 106 4.19 2.80 10.15
N PHE A 107 4.19 1.75 10.94
CA PHE A 107 3.00 1.01 11.33
C PHE A 107 2.54 1.56 12.69
N SER A 108 1.84 2.69 12.67
CA SER A 108 1.63 3.52 13.86
C SER A 108 0.38 3.15 14.68
N GLU A 109 -0.33 2.10 14.32
CA GLU A 109 -1.60 1.68 14.90
C GLU A 109 -1.50 1.45 16.41
N VAL A 110 -0.44 0.80 16.89
CA VAL A 110 -0.22 0.50 18.32
C VAL A 110 -0.19 1.75 19.20
N ARG A 111 0.29 2.88 18.66
CA ARG A 111 0.33 4.17 19.38
C ARG A 111 -1.06 4.76 19.63
N ARG A 112 -2.09 4.20 19.00
CA ARG A 112 -3.50 4.59 19.13
C ARG A 112 -4.37 3.48 19.70
N GLY A 113 -3.74 2.46 20.30
CA GLY A 113 -4.45 1.33 20.89
C GLY A 113 -5.11 0.40 19.86
N LEU A 114 -4.65 0.46 18.61
CA LEU A 114 -5.15 -0.37 17.52
C LEU A 114 -4.11 -1.43 17.12
N THR A 115 -4.58 -2.49 16.47
CA THR A 115 -3.71 -3.47 15.81
C THR A 115 -3.72 -3.25 14.30
N PRO A 116 -2.60 -3.46 13.59
CA PRO A 116 -2.54 -3.35 12.13
C PRO A 116 -3.16 -4.58 11.44
N ALA A 117 -4.31 -5.07 11.93
CA ALA A 117 -4.89 -6.34 11.50
C ALA A 117 -5.20 -6.41 10.00
N THR A 118 -5.68 -5.30 9.40
CA THR A 118 -6.05 -5.25 7.99
C THR A 118 -4.85 -5.31 7.05
N ILE A 119 -3.73 -4.71 7.45
CA ILE A 119 -2.51 -4.64 6.64
C ILE A 119 -1.57 -5.82 6.92
N SER A 120 -1.70 -6.47 8.08
CA SER A 120 -0.72 -7.46 8.56
C SER A 120 -0.48 -8.62 7.58
N PRO A 121 -1.46 -9.20 6.86
CA PRO A 121 -1.17 -10.28 5.92
C PRO A 121 -0.21 -9.84 4.80
N HIS A 122 -0.42 -8.64 4.26
CA HIS A 122 0.39 -8.09 3.17
C HIS A 122 1.78 -7.68 3.68
N VAL A 123 1.83 -6.98 4.81
CA VAL A 123 3.11 -6.52 5.40
C VAL A 123 3.95 -7.72 5.83
N VAL A 124 3.38 -8.72 6.50
CA VAL A 124 4.13 -9.92 6.93
C VAL A 124 4.67 -10.69 5.71
N ALA A 125 3.89 -10.77 4.63
CA ALA A 125 4.35 -11.38 3.39
C ALA A 125 5.55 -10.64 2.76
N ALA A 126 5.54 -9.29 2.83
CA ALA A 126 6.62 -8.47 2.26
C ALA A 126 7.87 -8.44 3.14
N VAL A 127 7.73 -8.11 4.46
CA VAL A 127 8.89 -7.83 5.33
C VAL A 127 9.30 -9.01 6.23
N GLY A 128 8.55 -10.09 6.19
CA GLY A 128 8.72 -11.23 7.07
C GLY A 128 8.22 -10.98 8.51
N ALA A 129 7.88 -12.06 9.21
CA ALA A 129 7.27 -12.00 10.54
C ALA A 129 8.16 -11.31 11.59
N ARG A 130 9.49 -11.45 11.49
CA ARG A 130 10.41 -10.89 12.47
C ARG A 130 10.50 -9.36 12.39
N ASN A 131 10.62 -8.79 11.19
CA ASN A 131 10.59 -7.35 10.98
C ASN A 131 9.21 -6.78 11.32
N ALA A 132 8.13 -7.41 10.85
CA ALA A 132 6.78 -7.00 11.18
C ALA A 132 6.55 -6.94 12.70
N ARG A 133 6.99 -7.93 13.47
CA ARG A 133 6.88 -7.95 14.93
C ARG A 133 7.56 -6.75 15.57
N ARG A 134 8.78 -6.39 15.15
CA ARG A 134 9.51 -5.23 15.69
C ARG A 134 8.68 -3.97 15.47
N TYR A 135 8.36 -3.66 14.21
CA TYR A 135 7.76 -2.39 13.84
C TYR A 135 6.28 -2.26 14.22
N PHE A 136 5.53 -3.36 14.28
CA PHE A 136 4.15 -3.36 14.78
C PHE A 136 4.08 -3.11 16.29
N LEU A 137 5.03 -3.64 17.07
CA LEU A 137 5.05 -3.47 18.50
C LEU A 137 5.58 -2.09 18.94
N THR A 138 6.58 -1.57 18.24
CA THR A 138 7.17 -0.26 18.59
C THR A 138 6.41 0.91 17.97
N GLY A 139 5.78 0.72 16.81
CA GLY A 139 5.21 1.80 16.02
C GLY A 139 6.23 2.87 15.61
N GLU A 140 7.53 2.57 15.68
CA GLU A 140 8.61 3.51 15.34
C GLU A 140 8.59 3.85 13.85
N ARG A 141 9.11 5.04 13.55
CA ARG A 141 9.33 5.46 12.15
C ARG A 141 10.62 4.84 11.64
N PHE A 142 10.63 4.54 10.36
CA PHE A 142 11.83 4.09 9.64
C PHE A 142 11.91 4.79 8.27
N ASP A 143 13.10 4.91 7.76
CA ASP A 143 13.42 5.57 6.49
C ASP A 143 13.33 4.62 5.28
N ALA A 144 13.58 5.14 4.10
CA ALA A 144 13.57 4.38 2.87
C ALA A 144 14.64 3.28 2.83
N LEU A 145 15.81 3.52 3.46
CA LEU A 145 16.90 2.53 3.49
C LEU A 145 16.48 1.30 4.29
N GLU A 146 15.88 1.52 5.46
CA GLU A 146 15.36 0.42 6.28
C GLU A 146 14.15 -0.26 5.61
N ALA A 147 13.27 0.51 4.95
CA ALA A 147 12.16 -0.06 4.18
C ALA A 147 12.66 -0.99 3.06
N LYS A 148 13.73 -0.61 2.37
CA LYS A 148 14.37 -1.45 1.35
C LYS A 148 15.06 -2.67 1.97
N ARG A 149 15.77 -2.49 3.08
CA ARG A 149 16.42 -3.60 3.80
C ARG A 149 15.43 -4.67 4.23
N MET A 150 14.20 -4.27 4.59
CA MET A 150 13.12 -5.17 4.98
C MET A 150 12.31 -5.71 3.80
N GLU A 151 12.60 -5.28 2.58
CA GLU A 151 11.87 -5.65 1.36
C GLU A 151 10.43 -5.08 1.28
N LEU A 152 10.10 -4.05 2.09
CA LEU A 152 8.84 -3.32 1.94
C LEU A 152 8.81 -2.53 0.63
N ILE A 153 9.97 -2.06 0.17
CA ILE A 153 10.17 -1.42 -1.14
C ILE A 153 11.35 -2.06 -1.87
N HIS A 154 11.35 -2.00 -3.19
CA HIS A 154 12.37 -2.62 -4.04
C HIS A 154 13.52 -1.67 -4.37
N GLU A 155 13.23 -0.39 -4.58
CA GLU A 155 14.20 0.60 -5.03
C GLU A 155 14.05 1.92 -4.29
N ILE A 156 15.17 2.65 -4.21
CA ILE A 156 15.23 4.01 -3.67
C ILE A 156 15.79 4.91 -4.78
N VAL A 157 15.19 6.08 -4.94
CA VAL A 157 15.61 7.12 -5.89
C VAL A 157 15.76 8.46 -5.17
N ALA A 158 16.54 9.37 -5.72
CA ALA A 158 16.94 10.60 -5.05
C ALA A 158 15.76 11.52 -4.68
N ASP A 159 14.82 11.72 -5.62
CA ASP A 159 13.74 12.70 -5.48
C ASP A 159 12.48 12.31 -6.27
N GLU A 160 11.46 13.16 -6.23
CA GLU A 160 10.19 12.92 -6.91
C GLU A 160 10.31 12.94 -8.45
N ALA A 161 11.27 13.69 -9.02
CA ALA A 161 11.51 13.69 -10.45
C ALA A 161 12.10 12.34 -10.89
N ALA A 162 13.09 11.84 -10.15
CA ALA A 162 13.66 10.51 -10.34
C ALA A 162 12.62 9.41 -10.11
N LEU A 163 11.72 9.58 -9.10
CA LEU A 163 10.63 8.64 -8.82
C LEU A 163 9.67 8.56 -10.02
N ALA A 164 9.28 9.69 -10.59
CA ALA A 164 8.41 9.73 -11.75
C ALA A 164 9.08 9.12 -13.01
N ALA A 165 10.37 9.39 -13.22
CA ALA A 165 11.14 8.80 -14.32
C ALA A 165 11.24 7.29 -14.17
N ARG A 166 11.64 6.81 -13.00
CA ARG A 166 11.76 5.37 -12.72
C ARG A 166 10.44 4.63 -12.82
N GLY A 167 9.35 5.26 -12.35
CA GLY A 167 8.00 4.72 -12.51
C GLY A 167 7.60 4.51 -13.97
N LYS A 168 7.93 5.44 -14.86
CA LYS A 168 7.71 5.29 -16.31
C LYS A 168 8.53 4.15 -16.92
N GLU A 169 9.79 4.01 -16.52
CA GLU A 169 10.67 2.94 -16.99
C GLU A 169 10.12 1.56 -16.58
N ILE A 170 9.74 1.39 -15.30
CA ILE A 170 9.15 0.14 -14.82
C ILE A 170 7.83 -0.16 -15.54
N ALA A 171 6.96 0.84 -15.70
CA ALA A 171 5.71 0.66 -16.43
C ALA A 171 5.98 0.25 -17.90
N ALA A 172 6.98 0.84 -18.55
CA ALA A 172 7.36 0.46 -19.92
C ALA A 172 7.86 -1.00 -19.99
N MET A 173 8.63 -1.46 -19.00
CA MET A 173 9.05 -2.87 -18.92
C MET A 173 7.85 -3.81 -18.72
N LEU A 174 6.93 -3.46 -17.82
CA LEU A 174 5.73 -4.26 -17.56
C LEU A 174 4.82 -4.36 -18.79
N LEU A 175 4.74 -3.30 -19.59
CA LEU A 175 3.96 -3.27 -20.83
C LEU A 175 4.50 -4.21 -21.91
N GLN A 176 5.76 -4.63 -21.85
CA GLN A 176 6.34 -5.64 -22.75
C GLN A 176 5.87 -7.07 -22.42
N GLY A 177 5.42 -7.31 -21.20
CA GLY A 177 4.92 -8.62 -20.77
C GLY A 177 3.54 -8.91 -21.35
N ALA A 178 3.24 -10.15 -21.67
CA ALA A 178 1.89 -10.59 -22.07
C ALA A 178 0.93 -10.51 -20.88
N PRO A 179 -0.27 -9.90 -21.00
CA PRO A 179 -1.20 -9.71 -19.87
C PRO A 179 -1.54 -11.02 -19.14
N GLY A 180 -1.84 -12.06 -19.90
CA GLY A 180 -2.16 -13.37 -19.33
C GLY A 180 -0.99 -14.01 -18.57
N ALA A 181 0.26 -13.77 -19.02
CA ALA A 181 1.44 -14.26 -18.34
C ALA A 181 1.64 -13.50 -17.00
N ILE A 182 1.49 -12.17 -16.99
CA ILE A 182 1.56 -11.35 -15.77
C ILE A 182 0.51 -11.82 -14.77
N ALA A 183 -0.74 -11.95 -15.19
CA ALA A 183 -1.82 -12.44 -14.33
C ALA A 183 -1.56 -13.87 -13.82
N GLY A 184 -0.96 -14.73 -14.64
CA GLY A 184 -0.57 -16.08 -14.27
C GLY A 184 0.55 -16.09 -13.21
N ILE A 185 1.58 -15.28 -13.39
CA ILE A 185 2.70 -15.14 -12.43
C ILE A 185 2.19 -14.70 -11.06
N LYS A 186 1.31 -13.71 -11.00
CA LYS A 186 0.72 -13.24 -9.73
C LYS A 186 -0.05 -14.32 -8.97
N LYS A 187 -0.58 -15.32 -9.67
CA LYS A 187 -1.28 -16.46 -9.04
C LYS A 187 -0.35 -17.57 -8.55
N LEU A 188 0.92 -17.56 -9.00
CA LEU A 188 1.92 -18.53 -8.57
C LEU A 188 2.61 -18.12 -7.25
N ILE A 189 2.55 -16.83 -6.91
CA ILE A 189 3.17 -16.23 -5.72
C ILE A 189 2.11 -16.01 -4.64
#